data_803fc32eaadf764bd2009abb5178acec
#
_entry.id   803fc32eaadf764bd2009abb5178acec
#
_cell.length_a   1.000
_cell.length_b   1.000
_cell.length_c   1.000
_cell.angle_alpha   90.00
_cell.angle_beta   90.00
_cell.angle_gamma   90.00
#
_symmetry.space_group_name_H-M   'P 1'
#
loop_
_entity.id
_entity.type
_entity.pdbx_description
1 polymer ?
#
loop_
_entity_poly.entity_id
_entity_poly.type
_entity_poly.pdbx_seq_one_letter_code
_entity_poly.pdbx_strand_id
1 'polypeptide(L)'
;MSELRLAALLTAVGCARRFARHALWSWRLDGLGELGDSVDLVTSELVTNAVRATGIAEEHPRYVDLYDQPPSLVIVRLRLLAASLFVEVWDADPTPPVLREPTLHEEGGRGLFLVAAVSKSWNFYPSRAGGKVVWAELAIPALETTQELPPPVLPRRSPASRQVRPVEVTDDLSTLQRVLHGLRRLDDGRARSR
;
A
#
# COMPACT_ATOMS: atom_id res chain seq x y z
N MET A 1 -8.16 11.03 -4.44
CA MET A 1 -7.21 10.93 -3.33
C MET A 1 -7.54 9.67 -2.54
N SER A 2 -6.55 8.87 -2.22
CA SER A 2 -6.66 7.69 -1.35
C SER A 2 -5.66 7.81 -0.20
N GLU A 3 -6.03 7.40 1.02
CA GLU A 3 -5.19 7.48 2.22
C GLU A 3 -5.23 6.17 2.99
N LEU A 4 -4.09 5.74 3.50
CA LEU A 4 -3.92 4.58 4.37
C LEU A 4 -3.06 4.96 5.58
N ARG A 5 -3.48 4.55 6.77
CA ARG A 5 -2.74 4.73 8.02
C ARG A 5 -2.26 3.38 8.52
N LEU A 6 -0.98 3.30 8.84
CA LEU A 6 -0.32 2.06 9.23
C LEU A 6 0.50 2.29 10.51
N ALA A 7 0.63 1.25 11.31
CA ALA A 7 1.67 1.23 12.33
C ALA A 7 3.05 1.23 11.66
N ALA A 8 3.99 2.01 12.19
CA ALA A 8 5.34 2.13 11.66
C ALA A 8 6.16 0.87 11.94
N LEU A 9 5.86 -0.20 11.22
CA LEU A 9 6.54 -1.50 11.25
C LEU A 9 7.04 -1.84 9.84
N LEU A 10 8.04 -2.71 9.71
CA LEU A 10 8.53 -3.14 8.39
C LEU A 10 7.44 -3.78 7.52
N THR A 11 6.46 -4.45 8.14
CA THR A 11 5.29 -5.01 7.44
C THR A 11 4.43 -3.95 6.76
N ALA A 12 4.50 -2.68 7.20
CA ALA A 12 3.79 -1.56 6.59
C ALA A 12 4.17 -1.36 5.11
N VAL A 13 5.42 -1.65 4.74
CA VAL A 13 5.90 -1.53 3.36
C VAL A 13 5.09 -2.40 2.40
N GLY A 14 4.87 -3.68 2.76
CA GLY A 14 4.06 -4.59 1.96
C GLY A 14 2.59 -4.18 1.87
N CYS A 15 2.02 -3.68 2.98
CA CYS A 15 0.65 -3.16 3.01
C CYS A 15 0.50 -1.91 2.14
N ALA A 16 1.47 -0.98 2.22
CA ALA A 16 1.47 0.25 1.44
C ALA A 16 1.55 -0.01 -0.07
N ARG A 17 2.39 -0.95 -0.51
CA ARG A 17 2.44 -1.35 -1.93
C ARG A 17 1.10 -1.92 -2.43
N ARG A 18 0.49 -2.81 -1.65
CA ARG A 18 -0.83 -3.38 -2.01
C ARG A 18 -1.90 -2.29 -2.10
N PHE A 19 -1.89 -1.36 -1.16
CA PHE A 19 -2.77 -0.21 -1.18
C PHE A 19 -2.54 0.66 -2.43
N ALA A 20 -1.28 0.94 -2.77
CA ALA A 20 -0.93 1.73 -3.95
C ALA A 20 -1.39 1.06 -5.25
N ARG A 21 -1.16 -0.24 -5.41
CA ARG A 21 -1.66 -1.02 -6.55
C ARG A 21 -3.19 -1.01 -6.63
N HIS A 22 -3.88 -1.14 -5.49
CA HIS A 22 -5.33 -1.06 -5.45
C HIS A 22 -5.84 0.33 -5.87
N ALA A 23 -5.17 1.40 -5.45
CA ALA A 23 -5.51 2.75 -5.88
C ALA A 23 -5.33 2.94 -7.39
N LEU A 24 -4.21 2.46 -7.97
CA LEU A 24 -3.99 2.47 -9.42
C LEU A 24 -5.10 1.72 -10.15
N TRP A 25 -5.45 0.53 -9.70
CA TRP A 25 -6.54 -0.24 -10.26
C TRP A 25 -7.88 0.52 -10.20
N SER A 26 -8.20 1.12 -9.07
CA SER A 26 -9.44 1.88 -8.89
C SER A 26 -9.52 3.11 -9.82
N TRP A 27 -8.36 3.66 -10.21
CA TRP A 27 -8.24 4.78 -11.13
C TRP A 27 -8.02 4.35 -12.59
N ARG A 28 -8.04 3.03 -12.88
CA ARG A 28 -7.80 2.43 -14.21
C ARG A 28 -6.42 2.76 -14.78
N LEU A 29 -5.42 2.84 -13.92
CA LEU A 29 -4.01 3.09 -14.26
C LEU A 29 -3.14 1.84 -14.13
N ASP A 30 -3.71 0.71 -13.78
CA ASP A 30 -3.04 -0.59 -13.57
C ASP A 30 -2.47 -1.19 -14.86
N GLY A 31 -2.97 -0.80 -16.03
CA GLY A 31 -2.42 -1.18 -17.34
C GLY A 31 -1.09 -0.47 -17.70
N LEU A 32 -0.64 0.51 -16.93
CA LEU A 32 0.59 1.27 -17.16
C LEU A 32 1.75 0.63 -16.36
N GLY A 33 2.35 -0.44 -16.89
CA GLY A 33 3.37 -1.25 -16.21
C GLY A 33 4.50 -0.43 -15.57
N GLU A 34 5.13 0.46 -16.33
CA GLU A 34 6.22 1.32 -15.84
C GLU A 34 5.79 2.26 -14.71
N LEU A 35 4.56 2.80 -14.77
CA LEU A 35 4.01 3.60 -13.67
C LEU A 35 3.79 2.74 -12.43
N GLY A 36 3.27 1.53 -12.60
CA GLY A 36 3.06 0.59 -11.50
C GLY A 36 4.36 0.26 -10.78
N ASP A 37 5.42 -0.04 -11.51
CA ASP A 37 6.75 -0.35 -10.97
C ASP A 37 7.35 0.87 -10.26
N SER A 38 7.22 2.05 -10.84
CA SER A 38 7.67 3.31 -10.21
C SER A 38 6.92 3.62 -8.92
N VAL A 39 5.60 3.42 -8.89
CA VAL A 39 4.77 3.61 -7.69
C VAL A 39 5.15 2.60 -6.60
N ASP A 40 5.38 1.36 -6.95
CA ASP A 40 5.82 0.32 -6.00
C ASP A 40 7.19 0.67 -5.39
N LEU A 41 8.14 1.08 -6.22
CA LEU A 41 9.47 1.49 -5.77
C LEU A 41 9.39 2.70 -4.84
N VAL A 42 8.76 3.79 -5.29
CA VAL A 42 8.63 5.04 -4.51
C VAL A 42 7.91 4.78 -3.19
N THR A 43 6.80 4.03 -3.22
CA THR A 43 6.05 3.69 -2.01
C THR A 43 6.92 2.88 -1.04
N SER A 44 7.67 1.91 -1.55
CA SER A 44 8.55 1.08 -0.72
C SER A 44 9.64 1.90 -0.04
N GLU A 45 10.32 2.76 -0.80
CA GLU A 45 11.43 3.55 -0.27
C GLU A 45 10.97 4.61 0.72
N LEU A 46 9.89 5.35 0.40
CA LEU A 46 9.37 6.38 1.31
C LEU A 46 8.82 5.78 2.60
N VAL A 47 8.09 4.66 2.54
CA VAL A 47 7.56 3.99 3.74
C VAL A 47 8.68 3.35 4.55
N THR A 48 9.69 2.74 3.92
CA THR A 48 10.87 2.21 4.62
C THR A 48 11.61 3.31 5.38
N ASN A 49 11.79 4.48 4.75
CA ASN A 49 12.43 5.62 5.38
C ASN A 49 11.61 6.14 6.58
N ALA A 50 10.28 6.24 6.44
CA ALA A 50 9.39 6.63 7.52
C ALA A 50 9.44 5.66 8.71
N VAL A 51 9.41 4.34 8.44
CA VAL A 51 9.52 3.30 9.48
C VAL A 51 10.87 3.36 10.18
N ARG A 52 11.98 3.55 9.46
CA ARG A 52 13.31 3.70 10.05
C ARG A 52 13.44 4.95 10.90
N ALA A 53 12.75 6.03 10.55
CA ALA A 53 12.79 7.29 11.27
C ALA A 53 11.99 7.26 12.59
N THR A 54 10.85 6.59 12.62
CA THR A 54 9.88 6.72 13.73
C THR A 54 9.27 5.42 14.22
N GLY A 55 9.60 4.29 13.59
CA GLY A 55 8.98 3.00 13.83
C GLY A 55 9.91 1.98 14.47
N ILE A 56 9.42 0.76 14.51
CA ILE A 56 10.16 -0.42 14.91
C ILE A 56 10.69 -1.08 13.63
N ALA A 57 11.99 -0.94 13.41
CA ALA A 57 12.67 -1.45 12.22
C ALA A 57 13.12 -2.92 12.35
N GLU A 58 12.72 -3.60 13.41
CA GLU A 58 12.95 -5.03 13.57
C GLU A 58 12.02 -5.83 12.65
N GLU A 59 12.56 -6.86 12.02
CA GLU A 59 11.79 -7.70 11.08
C GLU A 59 10.70 -8.52 11.80
N HIS A 60 11.00 -8.95 13.03
CA HIS A 60 10.09 -9.76 13.85
C HIS A 60 10.06 -9.20 15.28
N PRO A 61 9.41 -8.04 15.51
CA PRO A 61 9.28 -7.51 16.87
C PRO A 61 8.47 -8.45 17.75
N ARG A 62 8.91 -8.65 18.98
CA ARG A 62 8.16 -9.46 19.95
C ARG A 62 6.93 -8.67 20.42
N TYR A 63 5.87 -9.36 20.79
CA TYR A 63 4.64 -8.74 21.28
C TYR A 63 4.89 -7.79 22.48
N VAL A 64 5.81 -8.16 23.38
CA VAL A 64 6.21 -7.33 24.53
C VAL A 64 6.80 -6.01 24.07
N ASP A 65 7.62 -6.01 23.03
CA ASP A 65 8.27 -4.80 22.51
C ASP A 65 7.22 -3.82 21.94
N LEU A 66 6.15 -4.34 21.31
CA LEU A 66 5.03 -3.56 20.79
C LEU A 66 4.13 -2.99 21.89
N TYR A 67 4.07 -3.64 23.04
CA TYR A 67 3.28 -3.19 24.18
C TYR A 67 3.99 -2.09 24.95
N ASP A 68 5.28 -2.24 25.18
CA ASP A 68 6.12 -1.29 25.93
C ASP A 68 6.43 -0.01 25.12
N GLN A 69 6.57 -0.17 23.80
CA GLN A 69 6.81 0.92 22.86
C GLN A 69 5.85 0.82 21.67
N PRO A 70 4.64 1.37 21.80
CA PRO A 70 3.68 1.33 20.71
C PRO A 70 4.27 2.02 19.47
N PRO A 71 4.22 1.38 18.28
CA PRO A 71 4.77 1.94 17.07
C PRO A 71 4.06 3.24 16.72
N SER A 72 4.82 4.21 16.23
CA SER A 72 4.30 5.43 15.64
C SER A 72 3.41 5.12 14.43
N LEU A 73 2.75 6.13 13.88
CA LEU A 73 1.97 6.00 12.64
C LEU A 73 2.80 6.43 11.44
N VAL A 74 2.55 5.75 10.33
CA VAL A 74 2.92 6.19 8.98
C VAL A 74 1.63 6.38 8.19
N ILE A 75 1.50 7.50 7.47
CA ILE A 75 0.34 7.78 6.63
C ILE A 75 0.80 7.85 5.18
N VAL A 76 0.23 6.99 4.36
CA VAL A 76 0.48 6.96 2.92
C VAL A 76 -0.71 7.57 2.19
N ARG A 77 -0.45 8.55 1.33
CA ARG A 77 -1.46 9.19 0.48
C ARG A 77 -1.07 9.08 -0.98
N LEU A 78 -2.05 8.80 -1.79
CA LEU A 78 -1.95 8.83 -3.24
C LEU A 78 -2.91 9.89 -3.77
N ARG A 79 -2.39 10.77 -4.62
CA ARG A 79 -3.18 11.84 -5.21
C ARG A 79 -2.97 11.88 -6.71
N LEU A 80 -4.09 11.86 -7.42
CA LEU A 80 -4.10 12.05 -8.86
C LEU A 80 -4.39 13.54 -9.13
N LEU A 81 -3.51 14.20 -9.84
CA LEU A 81 -3.63 15.61 -10.19
C LEU A 81 -3.16 15.81 -11.63
N ALA A 82 -4.08 16.18 -12.52
CA ALA A 82 -3.83 16.32 -13.95
C ALA A 82 -3.14 15.07 -14.54
N ALA A 83 -1.95 15.22 -15.12
CA ALA A 83 -1.16 14.14 -15.70
C ALA A 83 -0.07 13.60 -14.75
N SER A 84 -0.25 13.75 -13.44
CA SER A 84 0.74 13.34 -12.44
C SER A 84 0.08 12.59 -11.29
N LEU A 85 0.79 11.61 -10.78
CA LEU A 85 0.48 10.87 -9.57
C LEU A 85 1.46 11.28 -8.47
N PHE A 86 0.93 11.68 -7.32
CA PHE A 86 1.72 12.00 -6.14
C PHE A 86 1.63 10.84 -5.14
N VAL A 87 2.79 10.39 -4.69
CA VAL A 87 2.94 9.50 -3.53
C VAL A 87 3.45 10.35 -2.39
N GLU A 88 2.68 10.46 -1.30
CA GLU A 88 3.02 11.24 -0.11
C GLU A 88 3.08 10.30 1.09
N VAL A 89 4.14 10.41 1.90
CA VAL A 89 4.29 9.64 3.13
C VAL A 89 4.58 10.57 4.28
N TRP A 90 3.70 10.55 5.28
CA TRP A 90 3.89 11.26 6.54
C TRP A 90 4.49 10.32 7.58
N ASP A 91 5.42 10.87 8.37
CA ASP A 91 5.97 10.27 9.59
C ASP A 91 6.12 11.31 10.70
N ALA A 92 6.28 10.86 11.94
CA ALA A 92 6.32 11.72 13.13
C ALA A 92 7.68 12.40 13.36
N ASP A 93 8.76 12.01 12.63
CA ASP A 93 10.07 12.62 12.76
C ASP A 93 10.16 13.93 11.96
N PRO A 94 10.41 15.08 12.59
CA PRO A 94 10.51 16.35 11.88
C PRO A 94 11.82 16.54 11.11
N THR A 95 12.81 15.65 11.29
CA THR A 95 14.12 15.76 10.68
C THR A 95 14.03 15.66 9.16
N PRO A 96 14.58 16.63 8.40
CA PRO A 96 14.59 16.60 6.95
C PRO A 96 15.20 15.31 6.39
N PRO A 97 14.67 14.74 5.32
CA PRO A 97 15.29 13.61 4.64
C PRO A 97 16.61 14.07 3.99
N VAL A 98 17.64 13.24 4.10
CA VAL A 98 18.96 13.54 3.53
C VAL A 98 19.17 12.67 2.30
N LEU A 99 19.37 13.32 1.14
CA LEU A 99 19.81 12.65 -0.07
C LEU A 99 21.30 12.32 0.09
N ARG A 100 21.63 11.03 0.12
CA ARG A 100 23.02 10.56 0.14
C ARG A 100 23.39 10.01 -1.22
N GLU A 101 24.57 10.38 -1.71
CA GLU A 101 25.11 9.71 -2.88
C GLU A 101 25.47 8.26 -2.52
N PRO A 102 25.12 7.29 -3.39
CA PRO A 102 25.40 5.89 -3.12
C PRO A 102 26.92 5.67 -3.12
N THR A 103 27.46 5.24 -1.98
CA THR A 103 28.84 4.74 -1.89
C THR A 103 28.85 3.23 -2.21
N LEU A 104 29.97 2.73 -2.77
CA LEU A 104 30.09 1.32 -3.19
C LEU A 104 29.99 0.31 -2.04
N HIS A 105 30.15 0.77 -0.79
CA HIS A 105 30.24 -0.09 0.39
C HIS A 105 29.08 0.03 1.37
N GLU A 106 28.10 0.94 1.13
CA GLU A 106 26.93 1.08 2.01
C GLU A 106 25.69 0.51 1.36
N GLU A 107 25.08 -0.48 2.01
CA GLU A 107 23.77 -1.05 1.58
C GLU A 107 22.59 -0.12 1.93
N GLY A 108 22.79 0.92 2.75
CA GLY A 108 21.77 1.87 3.17
C GLY A 108 21.89 3.24 2.49
N GLY A 109 20.78 3.98 2.40
CA GLY A 109 20.76 5.38 1.93
C GLY A 109 20.48 5.58 0.43
N ARG A 110 20.34 4.52 -0.35
CA ARG A 110 20.04 4.61 -1.79
C ARG A 110 18.57 4.92 -2.10
N GLY A 111 17.67 4.80 -1.11
CA GLY A 111 16.24 4.90 -1.33
C GLY A 111 15.78 6.21 -1.97
N LEU A 112 16.22 7.36 -1.41
CA LEU A 112 15.86 8.66 -1.98
C LEU A 112 16.55 8.93 -3.32
N PHE A 113 17.71 8.36 -3.57
CA PHE A 113 18.36 8.41 -4.88
C PHE A 113 17.51 7.68 -5.93
N LEU A 114 16.99 6.50 -5.61
CA LEU A 114 16.09 5.75 -6.48
C LEU A 114 14.78 6.50 -6.71
N VAL A 115 14.21 7.09 -5.65
CA VAL A 115 13.03 7.95 -5.77
C VAL A 115 13.31 9.11 -6.72
N ALA A 116 14.44 9.81 -6.58
CA ALA A 116 14.83 10.90 -7.46
C ALA A 116 15.00 10.46 -8.92
N ALA A 117 15.48 9.25 -9.16
CA ALA A 117 15.71 8.73 -10.51
C ALA A 117 14.41 8.41 -11.27
N VAL A 118 13.35 8.00 -10.58
CA VAL A 118 12.08 7.58 -11.21
C VAL A 118 10.97 8.62 -11.13
N SER A 119 11.15 9.70 -10.36
CA SER A 119 10.15 10.75 -10.19
C SER A 119 10.48 12.01 -11.01
N LYS A 120 9.45 12.72 -11.44
CA LYS A 120 9.61 14.06 -12.04
C LYS A 120 10.21 15.05 -11.06
N SER A 121 9.78 14.95 -9.82
CA SER A 121 10.24 15.76 -8.70
C SER A 121 9.91 15.06 -7.39
N TRP A 122 10.68 15.34 -6.37
CA TRP A 122 10.39 14.95 -5.00
C TRP A 122 10.85 16.05 -4.05
N ASN A 123 10.19 16.13 -2.90
CA ASN A 123 10.56 17.09 -1.85
C ASN A 123 9.90 16.66 -0.54
N PHE A 124 10.08 17.48 0.49
CA PHE A 124 9.40 17.30 1.77
C PHE A 124 8.87 18.63 2.29
N TYR A 125 7.94 18.56 3.23
CA TYR A 125 7.49 19.71 3.99
C TYR A 125 7.15 19.30 5.43
N PRO A 126 7.36 20.21 6.42
CA PRO A 126 6.95 19.97 7.79
C PRO A 126 5.41 19.92 7.87
N SER A 127 4.88 18.97 8.62
CA SER A 127 3.44 18.83 8.81
C SER A 127 2.95 19.71 9.96
N ARG A 128 1.77 20.31 9.81
CA ARG A 128 1.12 21.07 10.90
C ARG A 128 0.76 20.21 12.11
N ALA A 129 0.60 18.92 11.93
CA ALA A 129 0.34 17.93 12.97
C ALA A 129 1.62 17.42 13.65
N GLY A 130 2.77 18.03 13.36
CA GLY A 130 4.09 17.52 13.72
C GLY A 130 4.62 16.53 12.68
N GLY A 131 5.93 16.23 12.76
CA GLY A 131 6.61 15.39 11.79
C GLY A 131 6.76 16.04 10.43
N LYS A 132 6.93 15.21 9.38
CA LYS A 132 7.11 15.66 8.00
C LYS A 132 6.27 14.83 7.03
N VAL A 133 6.09 15.37 5.84
CA VAL A 133 5.60 14.64 4.66
C VAL A 133 6.70 14.65 3.61
N VAL A 134 7.11 13.48 3.17
CA VAL A 134 7.96 13.31 1.99
C VAL A 134 7.08 12.89 0.83
N TRP A 135 7.25 13.51 -0.33
CA TRP A 135 6.42 13.26 -1.50
C TRP A 135 7.25 13.12 -2.77
N ALA A 136 6.73 12.37 -3.71
CA ALA A 136 7.26 12.22 -5.05
C ALA A 136 6.14 12.36 -6.10
N GLU A 137 6.44 13.04 -7.19
CA GLU A 137 5.58 13.22 -8.35
C GLU A 137 6.01 12.27 -9.46
N LEU A 138 5.12 11.42 -9.91
CA LEU A 138 5.31 10.50 -11.01
C LEU A 138 4.51 10.97 -12.24
N ALA A 139 5.13 10.95 -13.41
CA ALA A 139 4.42 11.22 -14.66
C ALA A 139 3.45 10.05 -14.95
N ILE A 140 2.22 10.39 -15.32
CA ILE A 140 1.32 9.41 -15.91
C ILE A 140 1.62 9.46 -17.41
N PRO A 141 2.11 8.37 -18.03
CA PRO A 141 2.27 8.30 -19.47
C PRO A 141 0.93 8.67 -20.12
N ALA A 142 0.95 9.58 -21.10
CA ALA A 142 -0.24 9.81 -21.88
C ALA A 142 -0.67 8.45 -22.43
N LEU A 143 -1.90 8.05 -22.12
CA LEU A 143 -2.51 6.96 -22.84
C LEU A 143 -2.46 7.39 -24.31
N GLU A 144 -1.51 6.86 -25.07
CA GLU A 144 -1.58 6.97 -26.51
C GLU A 144 -2.99 6.51 -26.83
N THR A 145 -3.77 7.40 -27.37
CA THR A 145 -5.13 7.07 -27.85
C THR A 145 -4.91 6.00 -28.91
N THR A 146 -4.86 4.76 -28.44
CA THR A 146 -4.80 3.61 -29.32
C THR A 146 -5.98 3.79 -30.24
N GLN A 147 -5.69 3.95 -31.54
CA GLN A 147 -6.65 3.97 -32.62
C GLN A 147 -7.89 3.18 -32.20
N GLU A 148 -9.06 3.78 -32.34
CA GLU A 148 -10.33 3.11 -32.19
C GLU A 148 -10.27 1.73 -32.86
N LEU A 149 -9.95 0.71 -32.10
CA LEU A 149 -10.31 -0.62 -32.48
C LEU A 149 -11.84 -0.62 -32.57
N PRO A 150 -12.39 -0.98 -33.73
CA PRO A 150 -13.84 -1.10 -33.83
C PRO A 150 -14.31 -1.94 -32.64
N PRO A 151 -15.40 -1.53 -31.97
CA PRO A 151 -15.85 -2.20 -30.75
C PRO A 151 -15.92 -3.71 -31.05
N PRO A 152 -15.31 -4.55 -30.19
CA PRO A 152 -15.40 -5.98 -30.38
C PRO A 152 -16.89 -6.33 -30.47
N VAL A 153 -17.31 -6.86 -31.60
CA VAL A 153 -18.68 -7.38 -31.78
C VAL A 153 -18.76 -8.59 -30.84
N LEU A 154 -19.15 -8.33 -29.60
CA LEU A 154 -19.43 -9.41 -28.66
C LEU A 154 -20.56 -10.26 -29.23
N PRO A 155 -20.40 -11.56 -29.38
CA PRO A 155 -21.48 -12.43 -29.75
C PRO A 155 -22.60 -12.23 -28.73
N ARG A 156 -23.79 -11.83 -29.20
CA ARG A 156 -24.96 -11.70 -28.35
C ARG A 156 -25.20 -13.04 -27.66
N ARG A 157 -24.83 -13.14 -26.39
CA ARG A 157 -25.29 -14.22 -25.55
C ARG A 157 -26.81 -14.03 -25.35
N SER A 158 -27.59 -14.99 -25.87
CA SER A 158 -29.00 -15.12 -25.46
C SER A 158 -29.03 -15.21 -23.93
N PRO A 159 -29.93 -14.50 -23.27
CA PRO A 159 -30.04 -14.57 -21.83
C PRO A 159 -30.51 -15.97 -21.44
N ALA A 160 -29.61 -16.83 -21.05
CA ALA A 160 -29.96 -18.01 -20.28
C ALA A 160 -30.45 -17.45 -18.91
N SER A 161 -31.72 -17.60 -18.66
CA SER A 161 -32.37 -17.24 -17.40
C SER A 161 -31.80 -18.10 -16.27
N ARG A 162 -30.64 -17.70 -15.74
CA ARG A 162 -30.13 -18.26 -14.51
C ARG A 162 -30.83 -17.51 -13.38
N GLN A 163 -31.85 -18.12 -12.83
CA GLN A 163 -32.42 -17.67 -11.56
C GLN A 163 -31.31 -17.69 -10.51
N VAL A 164 -30.79 -16.51 -10.21
CA VAL A 164 -29.89 -16.32 -9.05
C VAL A 164 -30.82 -16.46 -7.83
N ARG A 165 -30.70 -17.59 -7.13
CA ARG A 165 -31.34 -17.70 -5.81
C ARG A 165 -30.71 -16.64 -4.92
N PRO A 166 -31.51 -15.84 -4.20
CA PRO A 166 -30.96 -14.93 -3.19
C PRO A 166 -30.15 -15.73 -2.20
N VAL A 167 -28.95 -15.24 -1.89
CA VAL A 167 -28.17 -15.77 -0.77
C VAL A 167 -28.93 -15.35 0.48
N GLU A 168 -29.59 -16.30 1.14
CA GLU A 168 -30.15 -16.06 2.47
C GLU A 168 -28.99 -15.80 3.43
N VAL A 169 -28.89 -14.58 3.90
CA VAL A 169 -28.01 -14.22 5.01
C VAL A 169 -28.73 -14.72 6.27
N THR A 170 -28.22 -15.78 6.85
CA THR A 170 -28.78 -16.33 8.08
C THR A 170 -28.26 -15.54 9.28
N ASP A 171 -29.13 -14.75 9.91
CA ASP A 171 -28.89 -14.11 11.22
C ASP A 171 -29.15 -15.08 12.39
N ASP A 172 -29.19 -16.37 12.11
CA ASP A 172 -29.48 -17.38 13.12
C ASP A 172 -28.30 -17.57 14.08
N LEU A 173 -28.49 -17.12 15.31
CA LEU A 173 -27.54 -17.25 16.43
C LEU A 173 -27.07 -18.68 16.64
N SER A 174 -27.91 -19.69 16.36
CA SER A 174 -27.57 -21.11 16.50
C SER A 174 -26.54 -21.56 15.46
N THR A 175 -26.62 -21.02 14.26
CA THR A 175 -25.65 -21.27 13.18
C THR A 175 -24.32 -20.59 13.47
N LEU A 176 -24.33 -19.35 13.96
CA LEU A 176 -23.11 -18.64 14.38
C LEU A 176 -22.42 -19.34 15.55
N GLN A 177 -23.17 -19.83 16.53
CA GLN A 177 -22.61 -20.59 17.66
C GLN A 177 -21.98 -21.93 17.21
N ARG A 178 -22.57 -22.63 16.25
CA ARG A 178 -22.00 -23.85 15.68
C ARG A 178 -20.69 -23.58 14.93
N VAL A 179 -20.64 -22.52 14.16
CA VAL A 179 -19.43 -22.09 13.43
C VAL A 179 -18.31 -21.74 14.43
N LEU A 180 -18.62 -20.93 15.45
CA LEU A 180 -17.68 -20.57 16.51
C LEU A 180 -17.16 -21.81 17.28
N HIS A 181 -18.03 -22.77 17.57
CA HIS A 181 -17.64 -24.00 18.22
C HIS A 181 -16.73 -24.86 17.33
N GLY A 182 -17.04 -24.93 16.03
CA GLY A 182 -16.19 -25.61 15.05
C GLY A 182 -14.80 -25.00 14.92
N LEU A 183 -14.70 -23.66 14.88
CA LEU A 183 -13.42 -22.95 14.82
C LEU A 183 -12.56 -23.16 16.07
N ARG A 184 -13.16 -23.16 17.26
CA ARG A 184 -12.44 -23.44 18.52
C ARG A 184 -11.86 -24.87 18.55
N ARG A 185 -12.57 -25.85 18.01
CA ARG A 185 -12.06 -27.24 17.92
C ARG A 185 -10.88 -27.39 16.96
N LEU A 186 -10.79 -26.57 15.93
CA LEU A 186 -9.66 -26.56 15.01
C LEU A 186 -8.41 -25.95 15.66
N ASP A 187 -8.59 -24.97 16.54
CA ASP A 187 -7.50 -24.32 17.27
C ASP A 187 -6.92 -25.25 18.36
N ASP A 188 -7.79 -25.93 19.13
CA ASP A 188 -7.39 -26.90 20.14
C ASP A 188 -6.69 -28.13 19.55
N GLY A 189 -7.00 -28.51 18.32
CA GLY A 189 -6.34 -29.61 17.59
C GLY A 189 -4.89 -29.29 17.20
N ARG A 190 -4.56 -28.03 16.95
CA ARG A 190 -3.20 -27.59 16.65
C ARG A 190 -2.28 -27.51 17.85
N ALA A 191 -2.85 -27.30 19.05
CA ALA A 191 -2.07 -27.24 20.30
C ALA A 191 -1.59 -28.60 20.81
N ARG A 192 -2.13 -29.71 20.29
CA ARG A 192 -1.77 -31.10 20.73
C ARG A 192 -0.79 -31.83 19.81
N SER A 193 -0.29 -31.17 18.75
CA SER A 193 0.65 -31.74 17.77
C SER A 193 2.04 -31.11 17.83
N ARG A 194 2.44 -30.56 18.97
CA ARG A 194 3.83 -30.12 19.23
C ARG A 194 4.36 -30.80 20.51
#